data_f7e53855206360d530f111921a4e668d
#
_entry.id   f7e53855206360d530f111921a4e668d
#
_cell.length_a   1.000
_cell.length_b   1.000
_cell.length_c   1.000
_cell.angle_alpha   90.00
_cell.angle_beta   90.00
_cell.angle_gamma   90.00
#
_symmetry.space_group_name_H-M   'P 1'
#
loop_
_entity.id
_entity.type
_entity.pdbx_description
1 polymer ?
#
loop_
_entity_poly.entity_id
_entity_poly.type
_entity_poly.pdbx_seq_one_letter_code
_entity_poly.pdbx_strand_id
1 'polypeptide(L)'
;RDRLRSRGLGDVYKRQTYGHLPDNYMTKEEARALGWEGGSVEAYQAGAAIGGDRFGNREGLLPEETGRTYTECDINTLGADSRGAERLIFSNDGLYFYTSDHYASFTELTVDGGTVIWN
;
A
#
# COMPACT_ATOMS: atom_id res chain seq x y z
N ARG A 1 5.13 -10.12 13.98
CA ARG A 1 5.19 -9.53 12.65
C ARG A 1 5.68 -8.10 12.74
N ASP A 2 6.89 -7.97 13.24
CA ASP A 2 7.45 -6.65 13.49
C ASP A 2 7.62 -5.85 12.19
N ARG A 3 7.97 -6.54 11.11
CA ARG A 3 8.13 -5.86 9.81
C ARG A 3 6.86 -5.18 9.34
N LEU A 4 5.69 -5.71 9.70
CA LEU A 4 4.42 -5.12 9.28
C LEU A 4 4.02 -3.92 10.12
N ARG A 5 4.69 -3.68 11.24
CA ARG A 5 4.30 -2.60 12.14
C ARG A 5 4.93 -1.26 11.84
N SER A 6 6.17 -1.22 11.34
CA SER A 6 6.88 0.05 11.22
C SER A 6 6.35 0.92 10.09
N ARG A 7 6.10 0.32 8.92
CA ARG A 7 5.50 1.00 7.77
C ARG A 7 4.44 0.11 7.18
N GLY A 8 3.76 -0.63 8.02
CA GLY A 8 2.87 -1.66 7.59
C GLY A 8 1.42 -1.31 7.73
N LEU A 9 0.63 -2.36 7.88
CA LEU A 9 -0.82 -2.28 7.75
C LEU A 9 -1.48 -1.37 8.77
N GLY A 10 -0.98 -1.37 10.02
CA GLY A 10 -1.59 -0.58 11.08
C GLY A 10 -1.52 0.91 10.81
N ASP A 11 -0.37 1.38 10.35
CA ASP A 11 -0.19 2.81 10.05
C ASP A 11 -1.04 3.23 8.86
N VAL A 12 -1.06 2.41 7.81
CA VAL A 12 -1.86 2.71 6.62
C VAL A 12 -3.33 2.76 7.00
N TYR A 13 -3.81 1.80 7.77
CA TYR A 13 -5.20 1.77 8.20
C TYR A 13 -5.57 3.02 9.01
N LYS A 14 -4.72 3.39 9.97
CA LYS A 14 -5.02 4.56 10.80
C LYS A 14 -5.15 5.83 9.97
N ARG A 15 -4.23 6.04 9.05
CA ARG A 15 -4.28 7.22 8.21
C ARG A 15 -5.44 7.18 7.24
N GLN A 16 -5.74 6.01 6.71
CA GLN A 16 -6.88 5.86 5.81
C GLN A 16 -8.20 6.14 6.52
N THR A 17 -8.31 5.75 7.79
CA THR A 17 -9.50 6.04 8.59
C THR A 17 -9.68 7.55 8.74
N TYR A 18 -8.59 8.31 8.77
CA TYR A 18 -8.64 9.77 8.87
C TYR A 18 -8.51 10.44 7.50
N GLY A 19 -8.66 9.70 6.43
CA GLY A 19 -8.83 10.25 5.11
C GLY A 19 -7.60 10.31 4.22
N HIS A 20 -6.43 9.86 4.67
CA HIS A 20 -5.24 9.87 3.82
C HIS A 20 -4.18 8.90 4.31
N LEU A 21 -3.27 8.54 3.41
CA LEU A 21 -2.11 7.71 3.74
C LEU A 21 -1.14 8.48 4.65
N PRO A 22 -0.25 7.76 5.35
CA PRO A 22 0.83 8.43 6.08
C PRO A 22 1.61 9.39 5.19
N ASP A 23 2.13 10.45 5.79
CA ASP A 23 2.79 11.53 5.05
C ASP A 23 4.05 11.10 4.31
N ASN A 24 4.63 9.95 4.68
CA ASN A 24 5.83 9.45 4.01
C ASN A 24 5.55 8.80 2.66
N TYR A 25 4.28 8.59 2.31
CA TYR A 25 3.93 8.02 1.01
C TYR A 25 3.89 9.08 -0.07
N MET A 26 4.34 8.70 -1.26
CA MET A 26 4.21 9.55 -2.44
C MET A 26 3.83 8.68 -3.63
N THR A 27 3.12 9.25 -4.58
CA THR A 27 2.75 8.56 -5.81
C THR A 27 3.98 8.41 -6.71
N LYS A 28 3.86 7.53 -7.71
CA LYS A 28 4.94 7.36 -8.68
C LYS A 28 5.24 8.66 -9.42
N GLU A 29 4.20 9.43 -9.72
CA GLU A 29 4.39 10.72 -10.39
C GLU A 29 5.20 11.69 -9.53
N GLU A 30 4.87 11.76 -8.25
CA GLU A 30 5.61 12.61 -7.31
C GLU A 30 7.07 12.14 -7.18
N ALA A 31 7.29 10.84 -7.12
CA ALA A 31 8.63 10.28 -7.03
C ALA A 31 9.46 10.60 -8.28
N ARG A 32 8.85 10.48 -9.45
CA ARG A 32 9.53 10.79 -10.70
C ARG A 32 9.94 12.25 -10.77
N ALA A 33 9.16 13.14 -10.18
CA ALA A 33 9.51 14.56 -10.11
C ALA A 33 10.77 14.80 -9.29
N LEU A 34 11.14 13.87 -8.41
CA LEU A 34 12.38 13.93 -7.64
C LEU A 34 13.56 13.28 -8.35
N GLY A 35 13.32 12.59 -9.48
CA GLY A 35 14.35 11.89 -10.22
C GLY A 35 14.28 10.36 -10.12
N TRP A 36 13.28 9.83 -9.42
CA TRP A 36 13.14 8.38 -9.24
C TRP A 36 12.84 7.70 -10.57
N GLU A 37 13.51 6.57 -10.82
CA GLU A 37 13.34 5.79 -12.05
C GLU A 37 13.08 4.32 -11.75
N GLY A 38 12.69 3.99 -10.52
CA GLY A 38 12.45 2.64 -10.08
C GLY A 38 13.25 2.31 -8.84
N GLY A 39 12.96 1.19 -8.22
CA GLY A 39 13.63 0.75 -7.02
C GLY A 39 13.19 1.53 -5.78
N SER A 40 14.03 1.55 -4.76
CA SER A 40 13.71 2.24 -3.52
C SER A 40 13.69 3.75 -3.75
N VAL A 41 12.67 4.41 -3.23
CA VAL A 41 12.54 5.86 -3.32
C VAL A 41 13.30 6.56 -2.19
N GLU A 42 13.79 5.81 -1.20
CA GLU A 42 14.48 6.40 -0.05
C GLU A 42 15.77 7.13 -0.43
N ALA A 43 16.36 6.78 -1.58
CA ALA A 43 17.55 7.49 -2.08
C ALA A 43 17.22 8.94 -2.43
N TYR A 44 15.97 9.26 -2.68
CA TYR A 44 15.51 10.60 -3.05
C TYR A 44 14.83 11.32 -1.90
N GLN A 45 14.28 10.56 -0.97
CA GLN A 45 13.67 11.14 0.22
C GLN A 45 13.70 10.10 1.34
N ALA A 46 14.43 10.38 2.39
CA ALA A 46 14.62 9.46 3.51
C ALA A 46 13.29 9.08 4.14
N GLY A 47 13.08 7.79 4.37
CA GLY A 47 11.89 7.29 5.01
C GLY A 47 10.65 7.24 4.13
N ALA A 48 10.77 7.61 2.85
CA ALA A 48 9.63 7.65 1.94
C ALA A 48 9.30 6.27 1.37
N ALA A 49 8.08 6.12 0.89
CA ALA A 49 7.62 4.90 0.24
C ALA A 49 6.65 5.28 -0.89
N ILE A 50 6.51 4.39 -1.86
CA ILE A 50 5.60 4.61 -2.98
C ILE A 50 4.19 4.14 -2.58
N GLY A 51 3.20 4.98 -2.79
CA GLY A 51 1.82 4.64 -2.52
C GLY A 51 0.87 5.76 -2.90
N GLY A 52 -0.41 5.39 -3.07
CA GLY A 52 -1.43 6.35 -3.45
C GLY A 52 -1.87 6.26 -4.90
N ASP A 53 -1.24 5.39 -5.67
CA ASP A 53 -1.62 5.23 -7.08
C ASP A 53 -2.86 4.34 -7.21
N ARG A 54 -3.63 4.58 -8.26
CA ARG A 54 -4.80 3.77 -8.56
C ARG A 54 -4.38 2.35 -8.94
N PHE A 55 -5.01 1.34 -8.32
CA PHE A 55 -4.84 -0.04 -8.73
C PHE A 55 -5.99 -0.44 -9.64
N GLY A 56 -5.67 -0.86 -10.86
CA GLY A 56 -6.67 -1.08 -11.89
C GLY A 56 -7.45 -2.38 -11.79
N ASN A 57 -6.98 -3.35 -10.99
CA ASN A 57 -7.64 -4.66 -10.84
C ASN A 57 -7.90 -5.33 -12.21
N ARG A 58 -6.94 -5.22 -13.12
CA ARG A 58 -7.13 -5.63 -14.51
C ARG A 58 -7.38 -7.12 -14.67
N GLU A 59 -6.84 -7.92 -13.76
CA GLU A 59 -7.01 -9.38 -13.80
C GLU A 59 -8.26 -9.82 -13.06
N GLY A 60 -8.97 -8.89 -12.42
CA GLY A 60 -10.23 -9.20 -11.75
C GLY A 60 -10.10 -10.07 -10.52
N LEU A 61 -8.92 -10.11 -9.89
CA LEU A 61 -8.72 -10.94 -8.71
C LEU A 61 -9.39 -10.38 -7.47
N LEU A 62 -9.67 -9.08 -7.44
CA LEU A 62 -10.38 -8.44 -6.33
C LEU A 62 -11.83 -8.20 -6.71
N PRO A 63 -12.75 -8.24 -5.73
CA PRO A 63 -14.18 -8.08 -6.04
C PRO A 63 -14.50 -6.69 -6.57
N GLU A 64 -15.24 -6.65 -7.66
CA GLU A 64 -15.67 -5.40 -8.28
C GLU A 64 -17.05 -5.00 -7.79
N GLU A 65 -17.31 -3.70 -7.75
CA GLU A 65 -18.61 -3.17 -7.40
C GLU A 65 -18.75 -1.80 -8.04
N THR A 66 -19.96 -1.42 -8.39
CA THR A 66 -20.21 -0.11 -9.00
C THR A 66 -19.69 1.01 -8.08
N GLY A 67 -18.88 1.90 -8.62
CA GLY A 67 -18.32 3.01 -7.87
C GLY A 67 -17.10 2.66 -7.03
N ARG A 68 -16.71 1.40 -6.98
CA ARG A 68 -15.54 0.99 -6.20
C ARG A 68 -14.26 1.27 -6.96
N THR A 69 -13.29 1.85 -6.26
CA THR A 69 -11.94 2.04 -6.78
C THR A 69 -10.95 1.50 -5.76
N TYR A 70 -9.79 1.09 -6.25
CA TYR A 70 -8.72 0.56 -5.41
C TYR A 70 -7.50 1.44 -5.51
N THR A 71 -6.79 1.55 -4.39
CA THR A 71 -5.52 2.29 -4.29
C THR A 71 -4.47 1.33 -3.77
N GLU A 72 -3.26 1.39 -4.31
CA GLU A 72 -2.17 0.53 -3.88
C GLU A 72 -1.09 1.31 -3.14
N CYS A 73 -0.39 0.63 -2.24
CA CYS A 73 0.80 1.19 -1.63
C CYS A 73 1.78 0.08 -1.27
N ASP A 74 3.06 0.44 -1.30
CA ASP A 74 4.12 -0.46 -0.86
C ASP A 74 4.11 -0.55 0.66
N ILE A 75 4.48 -1.71 1.20
CA ILE A 75 4.67 -1.86 2.64
C ILE A 75 5.99 -2.59 2.88
N ASN A 76 6.53 -2.39 4.10
CA ASN A 76 7.75 -3.04 4.55
C ASN A 76 8.96 -2.73 3.68
N THR A 77 9.06 -1.48 3.21
CA THR A 77 10.17 -1.04 2.35
C THR A 77 11.19 -0.18 3.09
N LEU A 78 10.92 0.20 4.33
CA LEU A 78 11.84 1.05 5.09
C LEU A 78 13.16 0.34 5.29
N GLY A 79 14.24 0.96 4.84
CA GLY A 79 15.58 0.39 4.93
C GLY A 79 15.89 -0.68 3.90
N ALA A 80 14.97 -1.00 3.01
CA ALA A 80 15.20 -2.02 1.99
C ALA A 80 15.85 -1.41 0.75
N ASP A 81 16.63 -2.23 0.04
CA ASP A 81 17.30 -1.79 -1.18
C ASP A 81 16.37 -1.69 -2.37
N SER A 82 15.19 -2.32 -2.29
CA SER A 82 14.23 -2.33 -3.37
C SER A 82 12.82 -2.19 -2.80
N ARG A 83 11.83 -2.03 -3.68
CA ARG A 83 10.43 -1.97 -3.27
C ARG A 83 9.87 -3.32 -2.82
N GLY A 84 10.56 -4.41 -3.15
CA GLY A 84 10.06 -5.73 -2.83
C GLY A 84 8.75 -6.05 -3.53
N ALA A 85 8.07 -7.08 -3.05
CA ALA A 85 6.84 -7.57 -3.67
C ALA A 85 5.59 -7.40 -2.79
N GLU A 86 5.73 -6.82 -1.62
CA GLU A 86 4.60 -6.66 -0.70
C GLU A 86 3.84 -5.37 -0.96
N ARG A 87 2.53 -5.48 -1.03
CA ARG A 87 1.64 -4.33 -1.28
C ARG A 87 0.40 -4.44 -0.42
N LEU A 88 -0.17 -3.30 -0.11
CA LEU A 88 -1.51 -3.22 0.46
C LEU A 88 -2.38 -2.52 -0.57
N ILE A 89 -3.55 -3.09 -0.82
CA ILE A 89 -4.54 -2.48 -1.72
C ILE A 89 -5.79 -2.23 -0.89
N PHE A 90 -6.36 -1.05 -1.01
CA PHE A 90 -7.58 -0.73 -0.27
C PHE A 90 -8.58 -0.06 -1.19
N SER A 91 -9.86 -0.28 -0.90
CA SER A 91 -10.94 0.28 -1.70
C SER A 91 -11.48 1.54 -1.05
N ASN A 92 -12.17 2.35 -1.84
CA ASN A 92 -12.84 3.54 -1.34
C ASN A 92 -14.05 3.21 -0.48
N ASP A 93 -14.47 1.94 -0.43
CA ASP A 93 -15.61 1.51 0.39
C ASP A 93 -15.22 0.55 1.52
N GLY A 94 -13.94 0.53 1.92
CA GLY A 94 -13.52 -0.09 3.17
C GLY A 94 -12.92 -1.47 3.10
N LEU A 95 -12.62 -1.99 1.91
CA LEU A 95 -11.97 -3.29 1.80
C LEU A 95 -10.45 -3.14 1.83
N TYR A 96 -9.77 -4.14 2.38
CA TYR A 96 -8.31 -4.17 2.47
C TYR A 96 -7.80 -5.53 2.02
N PHE A 97 -6.78 -5.52 1.16
CA PHE A 97 -6.17 -6.74 0.63
C PHE A 97 -4.65 -6.62 0.71
N TYR A 98 -4.00 -7.72 1.06
CA TYR A 98 -2.56 -7.82 1.12
C TYR A 98 -2.06 -8.76 0.04
N THR A 99 -0.94 -8.42 -0.59
CA THR A 99 -0.24 -9.34 -1.49
C THR A 99 1.24 -9.37 -1.11
N SER A 100 1.83 -10.55 -1.20
CA SER A 100 3.27 -10.73 -0.97
C SER A 100 3.99 -11.19 -2.23
N ASP A 101 3.28 -11.34 -3.34
CA ASP A 101 3.83 -11.87 -4.59
C ASP A 101 3.58 -10.95 -5.77
N HIS A 102 3.57 -9.65 -5.52
CA HIS A 102 3.44 -8.61 -6.52
C HIS A 102 2.18 -8.81 -7.36
N TYR A 103 1.04 -8.90 -6.65
CA TYR A 103 -0.31 -8.95 -7.23
C TYR A 103 -0.71 -10.28 -7.86
N ALA A 104 0.06 -11.35 -7.67
CA ALA A 104 -0.32 -12.65 -8.21
C ALA A 104 -1.44 -13.31 -7.39
N SER A 105 -1.47 -13.04 -6.09
CA SER A 105 -2.55 -13.50 -5.22
C SER A 105 -2.77 -12.50 -4.10
N PHE A 106 -3.94 -12.56 -3.46
CA PHE A 106 -4.33 -11.60 -2.43
C PHE A 106 -4.93 -12.31 -1.23
N THR A 107 -4.71 -11.72 -0.05
CA THR A 107 -5.37 -12.15 1.19
C THR A 107 -6.20 -10.96 1.67
N GLU A 108 -7.49 -11.17 1.84
CA GLU A 108 -8.35 -10.12 2.38
C GLU A 108 -8.09 -9.95 3.87
N LEU A 109 -8.06 -8.70 4.32
CA LEU A 109 -7.86 -8.37 5.73
C LEU A 109 -9.12 -7.75 6.29
N THR A 110 -9.39 -8.06 7.56
CA THR A 110 -10.49 -7.44 8.30
C THR A 110 -9.86 -6.50 9.32
N VAL A 111 -10.43 -5.33 9.47
CA VAL A 111 -9.96 -4.37 10.46
C VAL A 111 -11.06 -4.18 11.49
N ASP A 112 -10.74 -4.44 12.75
CA ASP A 112 -11.71 -4.38 13.84
C ASP A 112 -11.10 -3.62 15.01
N GLY A 113 -11.67 -2.44 15.30
CA GLY A 113 -11.21 -1.63 16.42
C GLY A 113 -9.75 -1.20 16.33
N GLY A 114 -9.22 -1.07 15.10
CA GLY A 114 -7.83 -0.71 14.90
C GLY A 114 -6.89 -1.89 14.81
N THR A 115 -7.42 -3.11 14.92
CA THR A 115 -6.64 -4.34 14.81
C THR A 115 -6.85 -4.96 13.45
N VAL A 116 -5.75 -5.31 12.80
CA VAL A 116 -5.80 -5.99 11.49
C VAL A 116 -5.88 -7.48 11.72
N ILE A 117 -6.90 -8.11 11.15
CA ILE A 117 -7.13 -9.54 11.27
C ILE A 117 -6.93 -10.19 9.91
N TRP A 118 -6.04 -11.18 9.87
CA TRP A 118 -5.77 -11.91 8.64
C TRP A 118 -6.85 -12.96 8.41
N ASN A 119 -7.44 -12.93 7.25
CA ASN A 119 -8.47 -13.90 6.87
C ASN A 119 -7.87 -15.11 6.18
#